data_36df2b7309d3f49d9af4e44f24ca380a
#
_entry.id   36df2b7309d3f49d9af4e44f24ca380a
#
_cell.length_a   1.000
_cell.length_b   1.000
_cell.length_c   1.000
_cell.angle_alpha   90.00
_cell.angle_beta   90.00
_cell.angle_gamma   90.00
#
_symmetry.space_group_name_H-M   'P 1'
#
loop_
_entity.id
_entity.type
_entity.pdbx_description
1 polymer ?
#
loop_
_entity_poly.entity_id
_entity_poly.type
_entity_poly.pdbx_seq_one_letter_code
_entity_poly.pdbx_strand_id
1 'polypeptide(L)'
;EPDPLLKEALALQAYEEGRHADILKYFLNRYDIPFKEIPDRPLPDNLERCFMSTGAGECIDSFFAFGFLEISKSTGDYPTELIEVMEPIVQEEARHILFIQNWLLFQKRRRTYALRGVHSFLTLWSFWAAGWSRLMDLKNLGGSAFTIQAREHENSSMSPKDFINLCQRENKRRLAPFDERLARPKLVPRVMSAVSFFL
;
A
#
# COMPACT_ATOMS: atom_id res chain seq x y z
N GLU A 1 9.82 -10.58 17.59
CA GLU A 1 8.47 -10.83 18.14
C GLU A 1 8.47 -12.14 18.93
N PRO A 2 8.06 -12.16 20.20
CA PRO A 2 8.05 -13.37 21.02
C PRO A 2 6.87 -14.32 20.71
N ASP A 3 5.77 -13.82 20.13
CA ASP A 3 4.62 -14.65 19.79
C ASP A 3 4.91 -15.48 18.52
N PRO A 4 4.83 -16.83 18.58
CA PRO A 4 5.17 -17.70 17.45
C PRO A 4 4.28 -17.44 16.22
N LEU A 5 2.97 -17.24 16.39
CA LEU A 5 2.05 -16.99 15.28
C LEU A 5 2.35 -15.67 14.58
N LEU A 6 2.65 -14.62 15.36
CA LEU A 6 3.05 -13.33 14.79
C LEU A 6 4.40 -13.43 14.08
N LYS A 7 5.33 -14.25 14.58
CA LYS A 7 6.61 -14.50 13.93
C LYS A 7 6.42 -15.21 12.59
N GLU A 8 5.57 -16.23 12.54
CA GLU A 8 5.23 -16.94 11.29
C GLU A 8 4.55 -16.01 10.28
N ALA A 9 3.60 -15.19 10.73
CA ALA A 9 2.92 -14.24 9.86
C ALA A 9 3.88 -13.18 9.28
N LEU A 10 4.83 -12.67 10.09
CA LEU A 10 5.87 -11.75 9.62
C LEU A 10 6.82 -12.43 8.64
N ALA A 11 7.20 -13.70 8.88
CA ALA A 11 8.06 -14.45 7.98
C ALA A 11 7.39 -14.72 6.64
N LEU A 12 6.08 -15.03 6.64
CA LEU A 12 5.30 -15.17 5.42
C LEU A 12 5.25 -13.86 4.63
N GLN A 13 4.92 -12.75 5.29
CA GLN A 13 4.90 -11.43 4.63
C GLN A 13 6.28 -11.10 4.03
N ALA A 14 7.37 -11.30 4.77
CA ALA A 14 8.72 -11.04 4.27
C ALA A 14 9.07 -11.91 3.05
N TYR A 15 8.63 -13.18 3.02
CA TYR A 15 8.80 -14.06 1.87
C TYR A 15 8.04 -13.57 0.65
N GLU A 16 6.80 -13.12 0.84
CA GLU A 16 5.94 -12.60 -0.24
C GLU A 16 6.50 -11.30 -0.81
N GLU A 17 6.96 -10.38 0.04
CA GLU A 17 7.63 -9.14 -0.40
C GLU A 17 8.89 -9.42 -1.24
N GLY A 18 9.71 -10.39 -0.82
CA GLY A 18 10.86 -10.84 -1.61
C GLY A 18 10.44 -11.34 -2.98
N ARG A 19 9.39 -12.17 -3.05
CA ARG A 19 8.84 -12.67 -4.32
C ARG A 19 8.25 -11.54 -5.18
N HIS A 20 7.55 -10.57 -4.60
CA HIS A 20 7.06 -9.38 -5.32
C HIS A 20 8.22 -8.60 -5.96
N ALA A 21 9.28 -8.37 -5.21
CA ALA A 21 10.48 -7.69 -5.70
C ALA A 21 11.11 -8.43 -6.89
N ASP A 22 11.24 -9.76 -6.81
CA ASP A 22 11.80 -10.59 -7.89
C ASP A 22 10.92 -10.54 -9.14
N ILE A 23 9.60 -10.62 -9.00
CA ILE A 23 8.64 -10.53 -10.10
C ILE A 23 8.71 -9.15 -10.76
N LEU A 24 8.72 -8.07 -9.97
CA LEU A 24 8.84 -6.72 -10.50
C LEU A 24 10.17 -6.50 -11.23
N LYS A 25 11.27 -7.00 -10.67
CA LYS A 25 12.60 -6.97 -11.33
C LYS A 25 12.60 -7.73 -12.66
N TYR A 26 11.93 -8.90 -12.70
CA TYR A 26 11.75 -9.64 -13.94
C TYR A 26 11.02 -8.79 -15.01
N PHE A 27 9.93 -8.12 -14.65
CA PHE A 27 9.19 -7.27 -15.59
C PHE A 27 9.98 -6.04 -16.03
N LEU A 28 10.68 -5.38 -15.11
CA LEU A 28 11.55 -4.25 -15.48
C LEU A 28 12.58 -4.67 -16.54
N ASN A 29 13.22 -5.84 -16.35
CA ASN A 29 14.16 -6.38 -17.32
C ASN A 29 13.47 -6.81 -18.65
N ARG A 30 12.31 -7.44 -18.56
CA ARG A 30 11.57 -7.90 -19.77
C ARG A 30 11.12 -6.77 -20.68
N TYR A 31 10.81 -5.61 -20.10
CA TYR A 31 10.35 -4.44 -20.84
C TYR A 31 11.45 -3.39 -21.06
N ASP A 32 12.71 -3.74 -20.79
CA ASP A 32 13.87 -2.85 -20.91
C ASP A 32 13.71 -1.52 -20.14
N ILE A 33 13.04 -1.56 -19.00
CA ILE A 33 12.84 -0.40 -18.13
C ILE A 33 14.08 -0.25 -17.24
N PRO A 34 14.84 0.85 -17.37
CA PRO A 34 16.01 1.05 -16.53
C PRO A 34 15.62 1.25 -15.07
N PHE A 35 16.27 0.52 -14.17
CA PHE A 35 16.11 0.70 -12.74
C PHE A 35 17.47 0.69 -12.03
N LYS A 36 17.51 1.34 -10.88
CA LYS A 36 18.69 1.36 -10.03
C LYS A 36 18.45 0.43 -8.84
N GLU A 37 19.32 -0.56 -8.69
CA GLU A 37 19.30 -1.38 -7.48
C GLU A 37 19.56 -0.53 -6.24
N ILE A 38 18.70 -0.68 -5.26
CA ILE A 38 18.88 -0.03 -3.96
C ILE A 38 19.74 -0.98 -3.11
N PRO A 39 20.91 -0.54 -2.65
CA PRO A 39 21.75 -1.40 -1.82
C PRO A 39 21.06 -1.72 -0.50
N ASP A 40 21.35 -2.90 0.03
CA ASP A 40 20.88 -3.32 1.34
C ASP A 40 21.24 -2.27 2.40
N ARG A 41 20.27 -1.93 3.20
CA ARG A 41 20.47 -0.99 4.31
C ARG A 41 20.62 -1.77 5.61
N PRO A 42 21.47 -1.30 6.54
CA PRO A 42 21.53 -1.89 7.86
C PRO A 42 20.16 -1.81 8.54
N LEU A 43 19.86 -2.82 9.35
CA LEU A 43 18.62 -2.82 10.12
C LEU A 43 18.57 -1.58 11.03
N PRO A 44 17.44 -0.89 11.09
CA PRO A 44 17.28 0.28 11.96
C PRO A 44 17.27 -0.14 13.44
N ASP A 45 17.74 0.75 14.33
CA ASP A 45 17.77 0.51 15.77
C ASP A 45 16.36 0.26 16.35
N ASN A 46 15.35 0.87 15.80
CA ASN A 46 13.96 0.70 16.23
C ASN A 46 13.12 0.03 15.14
N LEU A 47 13.13 -1.30 15.15
CA LEU A 47 12.39 -2.13 14.20
C LEU A 47 10.88 -1.92 14.25
N GLU A 48 10.31 -1.69 15.45
CA GLU A 48 8.88 -1.42 15.58
C GLU A 48 8.48 -0.13 14.85
N ARG A 49 9.24 0.93 15.05
CA ARG A 49 8.99 2.21 14.38
C ARG A 49 9.20 2.12 12.87
N CYS A 50 10.20 1.38 12.44
CA CYS A 50 10.45 1.11 11.03
C CYS A 50 9.25 0.38 10.41
N PHE A 51 8.81 -0.72 11.02
CA PHE A 51 7.65 -1.47 10.55
C PHE A 51 6.36 -0.65 10.54
N MET A 52 6.15 0.20 11.56
CA MET A 52 5.02 1.14 11.59
C MET A 52 5.07 2.13 10.42
N SER A 53 6.25 2.67 10.11
CA SER A 53 6.42 3.63 9.01
C SER A 53 6.25 2.98 7.64
N THR A 54 6.86 1.80 7.44
CA THR A 54 6.70 1.01 6.20
C THR A 54 5.25 0.63 6.00
N GLY A 55 4.60 0.08 7.02
CA GLY A 55 3.19 -0.32 6.94
C GLY A 55 2.22 0.85 6.70
N ALA A 56 2.55 2.07 7.15
CA ALA A 56 1.78 3.26 6.78
C ALA A 56 1.90 3.56 5.28
N GLY A 57 3.10 3.41 4.71
CA GLY A 57 3.34 3.50 3.27
C GLY A 57 2.55 2.46 2.50
N GLU A 58 2.68 1.18 2.87
CA GLU A 58 1.95 0.07 2.24
C GLU A 58 0.42 0.28 2.25
N CYS A 59 -0.15 0.77 3.36
CA CYS A 59 -1.58 1.07 3.41
C CYS A 59 -2.02 2.15 2.42
N ILE A 60 -1.16 3.13 2.13
CA ILE A 60 -1.42 4.19 1.15
C ILE A 60 -1.25 3.63 -0.26
N ASP A 61 -0.11 2.99 -0.52
CA ASP A 61 0.26 2.49 -1.84
C ASP A 61 -0.71 1.41 -2.32
N SER A 62 -1.09 0.46 -1.47
CA SER A 62 -2.07 -0.58 -1.78
C SER A 62 -3.46 -0.02 -2.08
N PHE A 63 -3.90 1.02 -1.34
CA PHE A 63 -5.19 1.66 -1.61
C PHE A 63 -5.28 2.19 -3.05
N PHE A 64 -4.22 2.81 -3.54
CA PHE A 64 -4.16 3.31 -4.92
C PHE A 64 -3.90 2.19 -5.93
N ALA A 65 -3.04 1.22 -5.59
CA ALA A 65 -2.76 0.06 -6.44
C ALA A 65 -4.01 -0.76 -6.76
N PHE A 66 -4.96 -0.88 -5.81
CA PHE A 66 -6.24 -1.56 -6.02
C PHE A 66 -7.06 -0.92 -7.13
N GLY A 67 -7.20 0.42 -7.12
CA GLY A 67 -7.91 1.15 -8.16
C GLY A 67 -7.15 1.15 -9.49
N PHE A 68 -5.83 1.30 -9.43
CA PHE A 68 -4.99 1.32 -10.61
C PHE A 68 -5.05 0.00 -11.38
N LEU A 69 -4.93 -1.14 -10.70
CA LEU A 69 -5.03 -2.45 -11.35
C LEU A 69 -6.38 -2.63 -12.06
N GLU A 70 -7.47 -2.13 -11.47
CA GLU A 70 -8.79 -2.23 -12.10
C GLU A 70 -8.91 -1.35 -13.34
N ILE A 71 -8.30 -0.16 -13.35
CA ILE A 71 -8.18 0.65 -14.57
C ILE A 71 -7.37 -0.11 -15.62
N SER A 72 -6.22 -0.63 -15.26
CA SER A 72 -5.33 -1.37 -16.16
C SER A 72 -6.03 -2.55 -16.85
N LYS A 73 -6.96 -3.21 -16.13
CA LYS A 73 -7.81 -4.27 -16.72
C LYS A 73 -8.83 -3.73 -17.71
N SER A 74 -9.38 -2.55 -17.44
CA SER A 74 -10.48 -2.00 -18.22
C SER A 74 -10.03 -1.29 -19.49
N THR A 75 -8.82 -0.74 -19.50
CA THR A 75 -8.28 0.02 -20.65
C THR A 75 -7.71 -0.89 -21.73
N GLY A 76 -7.21 -2.07 -21.37
CA GLY A 76 -6.54 -2.97 -22.29
C GLY A 76 -5.15 -2.49 -22.75
N ASP A 77 -4.62 -1.44 -22.13
CA ASP A 77 -3.31 -0.84 -22.49
C ASP A 77 -2.11 -1.68 -22.02
N TYR A 78 -2.38 -2.65 -21.13
CA TYR A 78 -1.34 -3.50 -20.53
C TYR A 78 -1.46 -4.94 -21.02
N PRO A 79 -0.32 -5.64 -21.22
CA PRO A 79 -0.33 -7.07 -21.56
C PRO A 79 -1.15 -7.89 -20.55
N THR A 80 -1.97 -8.81 -21.06
CA THR A 80 -2.81 -9.67 -20.21
C THR A 80 -1.98 -10.43 -19.19
N GLU A 81 -0.82 -10.94 -19.58
CA GLU A 81 0.10 -11.68 -18.71
C GLU A 81 0.58 -10.84 -17.53
N LEU A 82 0.81 -9.54 -17.76
CA LEU A 82 1.18 -8.61 -16.68
C LEU A 82 0.05 -8.47 -15.67
N ILE A 83 -1.19 -8.28 -16.16
CA ILE A 83 -2.38 -8.16 -15.31
C ILE A 83 -2.62 -9.44 -14.50
N GLU A 84 -2.51 -10.62 -15.13
CA GLU A 84 -2.69 -11.92 -14.48
C GLU A 84 -1.67 -12.18 -13.36
N VAL A 85 -0.43 -11.74 -13.55
CA VAL A 85 0.62 -11.85 -12.51
C VAL A 85 0.42 -10.82 -11.39
N MET A 86 -0.03 -9.60 -11.73
CA MET A 86 -0.23 -8.54 -10.72
C MET A 86 -1.48 -8.77 -9.85
N GLU A 87 -2.51 -9.47 -10.34
CA GLU A 87 -3.74 -9.69 -9.57
C GLU A 87 -3.53 -10.42 -8.24
N PRO A 88 -2.83 -11.58 -8.18
CA PRO A 88 -2.54 -12.23 -6.90
C PRO A 88 -1.63 -11.38 -6.00
N ILE A 89 -0.63 -10.66 -6.53
CA ILE A 89 0.22 -9.75 -5.76
C ILE A 89 -0.64 -8.71 -5.05
N VAL A 90 -1.48 -8.02 -5.79
CA VAL A 90 -2.36 -6.97 -5.25
C VAL A 90 -3.39 -7.53 -4.26
N GLN A 91 -3.78 -8.81 -4.39
CA GLN A 91 -4.63 -9.47 -3.39
C GLN A 91 -3.84 -9.84 -2.11
N GLU A 92 -2.57 -10.17 -2.22
CA GLU A 92 -1.68 -10.38 -1.08
C GLU A 92 -1.44 -9.07 -0.31
N GLU A 93 -1.29 -7.95 -1.01
CA GLU A 93 -1.21 -6.62 -0.40
C GLU A 93 -2.44 -6.30 0.48
N ALA A 94 -3.63 -6.75 0.09
CA ALA A 94 -4.81 -6.62 0.94
C ALA A 94 -4.67 -7.37 2.28
N ARG A 95 -4.00 -8.52 2.29
CA ARG A 95 -3.66 -9.26 3.51
C ARG A 95 -2.60 -8.55 4.34
N HIS A 96 -1.56 -8.01 3.70
CA HIS A 96 -0.47 -7.27 4.34
C HIS A 96 -1.01 -6.06 5.11
N ILE A 97 -1.79 -5.20 4.46
CA ILE A 97 -2.36 -4.02 5.14
C ILE A 97 -3.34 -4.40 6.26
N LEU A 98 -4.04 -5.52 6.12
CA LEU A 98 -4.92 -6.03 7.17
C LEU A 98 -4.10 -6.54 8.37
N PHE A 99 -3.01 -7.28 8.12
CA PHE A 99 -2.09 -7.72 9.16
C PHE A 99 -1.47 -6.52 9.89
N ILE A 100 -0.93 -5.54 9.16
CA ILE A 100 -0.33 -4.32 9.71
C ILE A 100 -1.32 -3.59 10.63
N GLN A 101 -2.56 -3.40 10.17
CA GLN A 101 -3.59 -2.72 10.96
C GLN A 101 -3.88 -3.45 12.28
N ASN A 102 -3.99 -4.77 12.25
CA ASN A 102 -4.26 -5.57 13.44
C ASN A 102 -3.04 -5.65 14.35
N TRP A 103 -1.83 -5.73 13.81
CA TRP A 103 -0.59 -5.67 14.57
C TRP A 103 -0.44 -4.33 15.30
N LEU A 104 -0.69 -3.19 14.66
CA LEU A 104 -0.68 -1.87 15.29
C LEU A 104 -1.66 -1.80 16.48
N LEU A 105 -2.86 -2.35 16.32
CA LEU A 105 -3.85 -2.42 17.40
C LEU A 105 -3.42 -3.35 18.53
N PHE A 106 -2.83 -4.49 18.22
CA PHE A 106 -2.29 -5.43 19.17
C PHE A 106 -1.18 -4.79 20.00
N GLN A 107 -0.20 -4.16 19.37
CA GLN A 107 0.88 -3.47 20.04
C GLN A 107 0.38 -2.32 20.92
N LYS A 108 -0.61 -1.55 20.46
CA LYS A 108 -1.25 -0.51 21.24
C LYS A 108 -1.92 -1.06 22.51
N ARG A 109 -2.64 -2.19 22.41
CA ARG A 109 -3.35 -2.81 23.53
C ARG A 109 -2.42 -3.32 24.63
N ARG A 110 -1.23 -3.78 24.28
CA ARG A 110 -0.20 -4.26 25.24
C ARG A 110 0.47 -3.14 26.03
N ARG A 111 0.27 -1.88 25.67
CA ARG A 111 0.89 -0.72 26.33
C ARG A 111 0.05 -0.19 27.47
N THR A 112 0.72 0.48 28.43
CA THR A 112 0.04 1.29 29.46
C THR A 112 -0.75 2.44 28.83
N TYR A 113 -1.70 3.01 29.56
CA TYR A 113 -2.57 4.08 29.05
C TYR A 113 -1.78 5.27 28.47
N ALA A 114 -0.76 5.74 29.19
CA ALA A 114 0.09 6.85 28.74
C ALA A 114 0.80 6.52 27.43
N LEU A 115 1.38 5.31 27.32
CA LEU A 115 2.08 4.87 26.12
C LEU A 115 1.16 4.57 24.93
N ARG A 116 -0.14 4.31 25.17
CA ARG A 116 -1.14 4.18 24.09
C ARG A 116 -1.33 5.49 23.33
N GLY A 117 -1.30 6.62 24.03
CA GLY A 117 -1.35 7.95 23.41
C GLY A 117 -0.15 8.20 22.51
N VAL A 118 1.05 7.93 23.02
CA VAL A 118 2.30 8.03 22.24
C VAL A 118 2.28 7.12 21.02
N HIS A 119 1.89 5.87 21.16
CA HIS A 119 1.79 4.92 20.05
C HIS A 119 0.81 5.42 18.98
N SER A 120 -0.37 5.92 19.38
CA SER A 120 -1.34 6.47 18.42
C SER A 120 -0.80 7.70 17.69
N PHE A 121 -0.11 8.59 18.40
CA PHE A 121 0.55 9.75 17.78
C PHE A 121 1.61 9.32 16.77
N LEU A 122 2.49 8.38 17.12
CA LEU A 122 3.52 7.86 16.22
C LEU A 122 2.91 7.17 14.99
N THR A 123 1.81 6.42 15.16
CA THR A 123 1.08 5.82 14.04
C THR A 123 0.55 6.90 13.09
N LEU A 124 -0.16 7.91 13.61
CA LEU A 124 -0.68 9.01 12.80
C LEU A 124 0.44 9.80 12.11
N TRP A 125 1.53 10.04 12.82
CA TRP A 125 2.72 10.70 12.26
C TRP A 125 3.33 9.89 11.11
N SER A 126 3.40 8.55 11.24
CA SER A 126 3.90 7.66 10.17
C SER A 126 3.02 7.76 8.92
N PHE A 127 1.70 7.75 9.07
CA PHE A 127 0.78 7.95 7.94
C PHE A 127 0.92 9.33 7.31
N TRP A 128 1.04 10.38 8.13
CA TRP A 128 1.25 11.73 7.63
C TRP A 128 2.57 11.85 6.87
N ALA A 129 3.67 11.35 7.43
CA ALA A 129 4.99 11.39 6.81
C ALA A 129 5.04 10.58 5.50
N ALA A 130 4.41 9.38 5.48
CA ALA A 130 4.30 8.58 4.28
C ALA A 130 3.48 9.30 3.19
N GLY A 131 2.33 9.85 3.53
CA GLY A 131 1.50 10.62 2.59
C GLY A 131 2.22 11.85 2.06
N TRP A 132 2.93 12.58 2.92
CA TRP A 132 3.74 13.72 2.51
C TRP A 132 4.87 13.33 1.56
N SER A 133 5.58 12.24 1.84
CA SER A 133 6.62 11.71 0.94
C SER A 133 6.05 11.41 -0.44
N ARG A 134 4.91 10.70 -0.53
CA ARG A 134 4.25 10.40 -1.82
C ARG A 134 3.84 11.66 -2.57
N LEU A 135 3.34 12.68 -1.85
CA LEU A 135 2.97 13.97 -2.45
C LEU A 135 4.21 14.70 -3.00
N MET A 136 5.33 14.66 -2.28
CA MET A 136 6.58 15.28 -2.75
C MET A 136 7.16 14.52 -3.95
N ASP A 137 7.10 13.19 -3.96
CA ASP A 137 7.52 12.37 -5.09
C ASP A 137 6.69 12.69 -6.33
N LEU A 138 5.36 12.82 -6.19
CA LEU A 138 4.46 13.26 -7.27
C LEU A 138 4.86 14.62 -7.83
N LYS A 139 5.20 15.58 -6.96
CA LYS A 139 5.60 16.93 -7.36
C LYS A 139 6.97 16.95 -8.06
N ASN A 140 7.93 16.18 -7.56
CA ASN A 140 9.29 16.11 -8.10
C ASN A 140 9.36 15.39 -9.46
N LEU A 141 8.46 14.46 -9.72
CA LEU A 141 8.34 13.78 -11.01
C LEU A 141 7.67 14.62 -12.09
N GLY A 142 7.38 15.91 -11.81
CA GLY A 142 6.84 16.85 -12.80
C GLY A 142 5.49 16.43 -13.38
N GLY A 143 4.68 15.75 -12.59
CA GLY A 143 3.41 15.18 -13.05
C GLY A 143 3.56 13.84 -13.78
N SER A 144 4.78 13.34 -13.96
CA SER A 144 5.06 12.01 -14.56
C SER A 144 4.97 10.87 -13.53
N ALA A 145 4.32 11.10 -12.39
CA ALA A 145 4.02 10.03 -11.47
C ALA A 145 3.06 9.03 -12.12
N PHE A 146 3.32 7.78 -11.85
CA PHE A 146 2.66 6.58 -12.38
C PHE A 146 1.11 6.70 -12.56
N THR A 147 0.43 7.38 -11.64
CA THR A 147 -1.02 7.66 -11.73
C THR A 147 -1.40 8.78 -12.72
N ILE A 148 -0.48 9.66 -13.05
CA ILE A 148 -0.73 10.77 -13.97
C ILE A 148 -0.36 10.39 -15.39
N GLN A 149 0.68 9.59 -15.60
CA GLN A 149 0.99 9.01 -16.91
C GLN A 149 -0.07 8.02 -17.39
N ALA A 150 -0.67 7.25 -16.48
CA ALA A 150 -1.86 6.44 -16.82
C ALA A 150 -3.04 7.30 -17.29
N ARG A 151 -3.06 8.59 -16.94
CA ARG A 151 -4.05 9.56 -17.41
C ARG A 151 -3.67 10.19 -18.77
N GLU A 152 -2.40 10.33 -19.06
CA GLU A 152 -1.92 10.87 -20.35
C GLU A 152 -1.95 9.83 -21.48
N HIS A 153 -1.94 8.54 -21.15
CA HIS A 153 -2.13 7.44 -22.12
C HIS A 153 -3.61 7.17 -22.42
N GLU A 154 -4.41 8.22 -22.28
CA GLU A 154 -5.61 8.42 -23.03
C GLU A 154 -6.58 7.31 -23.34
N ASN A 155 -7.60 7.43 -22.81
CA ASN A 155 -9.02 7.32 -23.09
C ASN A 155 -9.83 7.19 -21.81
N SER A 156 -9.22 7.18 -20.63
CA SER A 156 -9.99 7.29 -19.42
C SER A 156 -10.20 8.77 -19.10
N SER A 157 -11.34 9.30 -19.54
CA SER A 157 -11.93 10.56 -19.07
C SER A 157 -12.27 10.53 -17.56
N MET A 158 -11.59 9.65 -16.80
CA MET A 158 -11.85 9.45 -15.39
C MET A 158 -11.39 10.66 -14.58
N SER A 159 -12.31 11.29 -13.86
CA SER A 159 -11.98 12.37 -12.95
C SER A 159 -11.19 11.85 -11.73
N PRO A 160 -10.40 12.70 -11.06
CA PRO A 160 -9.73 12.33 -9.80
C PRO A 160 -10.71 11.79 -8.75
N LYS A 161 -11.93 12.34 -8.71
CA LYS A 161 -13.02 11.87 -7.85
C LYS A 161 -13.45 10.44 -8.18
N ASP A 162 -13.64 10.14 -9.47
CA ASP A 162 -14.04 8.79 -9.90
C ASP A 162 -12.94 7.77 -9.61
N PHE A 163 -11.67 8.15 -9.78
CA PHE A 163 -10.54 7.32 -9.41
C PHE A 163 -10.52 7.00 -7.91
N ILE A 164 -10.69 8.00 -7.04
CA ILE A 164 -10.78 7.78 -5.59
C ILE A 164 -11.96 6.86 -5.26
N ASN A 165 -13.11 7.06 -5.88
CA ASN A 165 -14.28 6.21 -5.69
C ASN A 165 -14.02 4.76 -6.13
N LEU A 166 -13.28 4.58 -7.22
CA LEU A 166 -12.84 3.26 -7.67
C LEU A 166 -11.92 2.61 -6.63
N CYS A 167 -10.89 3.31 -6.14
CA CYS A 167 -10.01 2.83 -5.07
C CYS A 167 -10.80 2.41 -3.82
N GLN A 168 -11.82 3.18 -3.44
CA GLN A 168 -12.71 2.87 -2.31
C GLN A 168 -13.47 1.54 -2.52
N ARG A 169 -14.05 1.34 -3.71
CA ARG A 169 -14.78 0.11 -4.05
C ARG A 169 -13.85 -1.10 -4.02
N GLU A 170 -12.69 -0.96 -4.67
CA GLU A 170 -11.70 -2.03 -4.76
C GLU A 170 -11.09 -2.38 -3.40
N ASN A 171 -10.78 -1.40 -2.58
CA ASN A 171 -10.34 -1.63 -1.20
C ASN A 171 -11.38 -2.43 -0.40
N LYS A 172 -12.66 -2.09 -0.53
CA LYS A 172 -13.74 -2.84 0.12
C LYS A 172 -13.85 -4.25 -0.43
N ARG A 173 -13.80 -4.43 -1.75
CA ARG A 173 -13.92 -5.72 -2.44
C ARG A 173 -12.78 -6.66 -2.03
N ARG A 174 -11.53 -6.19 -2.04
CA ARG A 174 -10.36 -7.00 -1.74
C ARG A 174 -10.26 -7.40 -0.27
N LEU A 175 -10.79 -6.58 0.62
CA LEU A 175 -10.84 -6.87 2.05
C LEU A 175 -12.05 -7.74 2.45
N ALA A 176 -13.06 -7.89 1.61
CA ALA A 176 -14.28 -8.62 1.93
C ALA A 176 -14.07 -10.11 2.26
N PRO A 177 -13.16 -10.86 1.60
CA PRO A 177 -12.95 -12.28 1.88
C PRO A 177 -12.38 -12.58 3.28
N PHE A 178 -11.79 -11.59 3.95
CA PHE A 178 -11.15 -11.80 5.25
C PHE A 178 -12.16 -11.74 6.40
N ASP A 179 -11.82 -12.39 7.52
CA ASP A 179 -12.65 -12.47 8.73
C ASP A 179 -13.10 -11.07 9.20
N GLU A 180 -14.40 -10.89 9.40
CA GLU A 180 -15.02 -9.61 9.79
C GLU A 180 -14.57 -9.11 11.16
N ARG A 181 -14.08 -9.99 12.05
CA ARG A 181 -13.54 -9.64 13.38
C ARG A 181 -12.22 -8.88 13.29
N LEU A 182 -11.52 -8.97 12.17
CA LEU A 182 -10.27 -8.25 11.94
C LEU A 182 -10.56 -6.76 11.70
N ALA A 183 -9.78 -5.91 12.34
CA ALA A 183 -9.88 -4.46 12.14
C ALA A 183 -9.43 -4.08 10.72
N ARG A 184 -10.28 -3.35 10.02
CA ARG A 184 -10.03 -2.86 8.66
C ARG A 184 -9.21 -1.56 8.69
N PRO A 185 -8.28 -1.34 7.73
CA PRO A 185 -7.58 -0.07 7.58
C PRO A 185 -8.57 1.01 7.13
N LYS A 186 -8.91 1.96 8.01
CA LYS A 186 -9.95 2.97 7.79
C LYS A 186 -9.39 4.38 7.56
N LEU A 187 -8.12 4.62 7.91
CA LEU A 187 -7.57 5.98 7.89
C LEU A 187 -7.46 6.50 6.45
N VAL A 188 -6.77 5.78 5.57
CA VAL A 188 -6.59 6.17 4.17
C VAL A 188 -7.93 6.31 3.44
N PRO A 189 -8.86 5.33 3.47
CA PRO A 189 -10.17 5.48 2.89
C PRO A 189 -10.94 6.73 3.37
N ARG A 190 -10.90 7.05 4.68
CA ARG A 190 -11.58 8.22 5.23
C ARG A 190 -10.99 9.54 4.76
N VAL A 191 -9.65 9.65 4.77
CA VAL A 191 -8.95 10.83 4.26
C VAL A 191 -9.28 11.03 2.78
N MET A 192 -9.23 9.97 1.98
CA MET A 192 -9.53 10.05 0.55
C MET A 192 -11.01 10.35 0.27
N SER A 193 -11.94 9.88 1.12
CA SER A 193 -13.35 10.31 1.04
C SER A 193 -13.51 11.81 1.29
N ALA A 194 -12.78 12.36 2.29
CA ALA A 194 -12.80 13.80 2.54
C ALA A 194 -12.21 14.57 1.35
N VAL A 195 -11.08 14.14 0.80
CA VAL A 195 -10.47 14.75 -0.40
C VAL A 195 -11.45 14.73 -1.58
N SER A 196 -12.11 13.61 -1.85
CA SER A 196 -13.06 13.48 -2.96
C SER A 196 -14.30 14.35 -2.83
N PHE A 197 -14.61 14.82 -1.62
CA PHE A 197 -15.72 15.75 -1.40
C PHE A 197 -15.38 17.17 -1.90
N PHE A 198 -14.11 17.55 -1.91
CA PHE A 198 -13.65 18.86 -2.37
C PHE A 198 -13.21 18.90 -3.84
N LEU A 199 -13.19 17.75 -4.53
CA LEU A 199 -12.94 17.58 -5.96
C LEU A 199 -14.27 17.50 -6.74
#